data_84601527c645323de40f1444c3aa004d
#
_entry.id   84601527c645323de40f1444c3aa004d
#
_cell.length_a   1.000
_cell.length_b   1.000
_cell.length_c   1.000
_cell.angle_alpha   90.00
_cell.angle_beta   90.00
_cell.angle_gamma   90.00
#
_symmetry.space_group_name_H-M   'P 1'
#
loop_
_entity.id
_entity.type
_entity.pdbx_description
1 polymer ?
#
loop_
_entity_poly.entity_id
_entity_poly.type
_entity_poly.pdbx_seq_one_letter_code
_entity_poly.pdbx_strand_id
1 'polypeptide(L)'
;MLRKIIALTTLLLLFDCQPESNTQELFFKLNTEILPIEGGTLSLKEGEYKFGTLRTIHAKSNEGWVFDHWEGIISGLNNPIDIIFYGDHDIRAVFVKDTFTVRTIAGGKGKGYALDQFDYPTGIAYDKDETLYVSDMNNHRIQKWIKGATFGITVAGGNDYGQNANQLNEPGKITLDPLGSIYIADTKNHRIQKWYNDAKEGETFAGGNGPGDSLNQLDTPYGIALDSDGFLYVSEIKNHRVVRWDPKAEEGVIVAGGNGSGNGSNQLSSPMGIVLDQNKNLYVADTYNHRVQLWTPGAKEGITVLSADDIEFNSFNFFTGISIDKKNRLYLSDYEKRQILEFDLKSKSFKIVAGGNEDGISLNQFSHPFQIVSKTDDFILVADAKNNRIQKWKL
;
A
#
# COMPACT_ATOMS: atom_id res chain seq x y z
N MET A 1 4.89 49.71 -2.83
CA MET A 1 4.85 50.91 -1.95
C MET A 1 4.54 50.44 -0.54
N LEU A 2 5.45 50.69 0.23
CA LEU A 2 5.77 51.05 1.62
C LEU A 2 5.44 49.98 2.68
N ARG A 3 6.54 49.46 3.16
CA ARG A 3 6.75 48.79 4.45
C ARG A 3 6.33 49.72 5.61
N LYS A 4 5.69 49.16 6.63
CA LYS A 4 5.77 49.69 7.99
C LYS A 4 6.49 48.73 8.90
N ILE A 5 7.77 49.06 9.13
CA ILE A 5 8.59 48.55 10.22
C ILE A 5 8.18 49.31 11.46
N ILE A 6 7.73 48.64 12.51
CA ILE A 6 7.55 49.22 13.84
C ILE A 6 8.83 48.91 14.59
N ALA A 7 9.66 49.90 14.80
CA ALA A 7 10.81 49.87 15.68
C ALA A 7 10.32 49.95 17.14
N LEU A 8 10.70 48.92 17.92
CA LEU A 8 10.51 48.97 19.38
C LEU A 8 11.75 49.61 20.00
N THR A 9 11.58 50.86 20.50
CA THR A 9 12.62 51.61 21.23
C THR A 9 12.77 51.03 22.64
N THR A 10 14.00 50.62 22.91
CA THR A 10 14.48 50.11 24.20
C THR A 10 14.56 51.26 25.21
N LEU A 11 13.83 51.17 26.29
CA LEU A 11 14.01 51.98 27.49
C LEU A 11 14.73 51.15 28.54
N LEU A 12 16.04 51.39 28.73
CA LEU A 12 16.83 50.80 29.82
C LEU A 12 16.51 51.59 31.11
N LEU A 13 15.82 51.00 32.03
CA LEU A 13 15.85 51.39 33.46
C LEU A 13 16.59 50.32 34.25
N LEU A 14 17.78 50.66 34.71
CA LEU A 14 18.55 49.91 35.66
C LEU A 14 17.87 49.97 37.02
N PHE A 15 17.27 48.87 37.45
CA PHE A 15 17.00 48.60 38.88
C PHE A 15 17.67 47.27 39.23
N ASP A 16 18.61 47.39 40.14
CA ASP A 16 19.29 46.28 40.80
C ASP A 16 18.29 45.60 41.73
N CYS A 17 17.83 44.41 41.36
CA CYS A 17 17.03 43.53 42.20
C CYS A 17 17.37 42.08 41.85
N GLN A 18 17.81 41.33 42.84
CA GLN A 18 18.06 39.89 42.76
C GLN A 18 16.91 39.15 42.05
N PRO A 19 17.18 38.25 41.11
CA PRO A 19 16.10 37.54 40.43
C PRO A 19 15.61 36.37 41.28
N GLU A 20 14.53 36.56 41.98
CA GLU A 20 13.63 35.42 42.20
C GLU A 20 13.03 35.12 40.82
N SER A 21 13.57 34.07 40.16
CA SER A 21 13.06 33.61 38.85
C SER A 21 11.73 32.90 39.04
N ASN A 22 10.69 33.65 39.32
CA ASN A 22 9.33 33.18 39.15
C ASN A 22 8.95 33.38 37.65
N THR A 23 9.55 32.59 36.78
CA THR A 23 9.12 32.50 35.38
C THR A 23 7.76 31.85 35.40
N GLN A 24 6.71 32.66 35.46
CA GLN A 24 5.34 32.20 35.30
C GLN A 24 5.24 31.56 33.91
N GLU A 25 5.13 30.24 33.85
CA GLU A 25 4.94 29.52 32.59
C GLU A 25 3.59 29.94 31.98
N LEU A 26 3.61 30.40 30.75
CA LEU A 26 2.39 30.78 30.02
C LEU A 26 1.82 29.53 29.35
N PHE A 27 0.53 29.29 29.56
CA PHE A 27 -0.24 28.25 28.93
C PHE A 27 -1.37 28.84 28.11
N PHE A 28 -1.69 28.21 26.98
CA PHE A 28 -2.77 28.58 26.10
C PHE A 28 -3.70 27.42 25.88
N LYS A 29 -4.97 27.72 25.74
CA LYS A 29 -6.03 26.73 25.60
C LYS A 29 -6.21 26.29 24.15
N LEU A 30 -6.34 24.99 23.96
CA LEU A 30 -6.82 24.40 22.71
C LEU A 30 -8.25 23.92 22.91
N ASN A 31 -9.19 24.47 22.12
CA ASN A 31 -10.52 23.93 21.95
C ASN A 31 -10.60 23.23 20.61
N THR A 32 -11.23 22.06 20.58
CA THR A 32 -11.37 21.27 19.34
C THR A 32 -12.83 20.94 19.09
N GLU A 33 -13.24 20.96 17.84
CA GLU A 33 -14.58 20.55 17.39
C GLU A 33 -14.49 19.62 16.20
N ILE A 34 -15.41 18.68 16.10
CA ILE A 34 -15.55 17.74 14.99
C ILE A 34 -16.94 17.91 14.39
N LEU A 35 -17.01 18.19 13.08
CA LEU A 35 -18.26 18.42 12.37
C LEU A 35 -18.40 17.50 11.14
N PRO A 36 -19.45 16.70 11.06
CA PRO A 36 -20.30 16.30 12.21
C PRO A 36 -19.54 15.39 13.15
N ILE A 37 -20.00 15.24 14.39
CA ILE A 37 -19.28 14.49 15.45
C ILE A 37 -19.00 13.03 15.07
N GLU A 38 -19.86 12.42 14.28
CA GLU A 38 -19.69 11.06 13.75
C GLU A 38 -18.68 10.99 12.61
N GLY A 39 -18.19 12.12 12.07
CA GLY A 39 -17.29 12.17 10.91
C GLY A 39 -15.89 11.64 11.16
N GLY A 40 -15.40 11.73 12.38
CA GLY A 40 -14.03 11.35 12.67
C GLY A 40 -13.57 11.53 14.11
N THR A 41 -12.25 11.54 14.29
CA THR A 41 -11.58 11.78 15.57
C THR A 41 -10.34 12.65 15.37
N LEU A 42 -9.87 13.29 16.44
CA LEU A 42 -8.64 14.08 16.46
C LEU A 42 -7.55 13.41 17.31
N SER A 43 -6.29 13.47 16.85
CA SER A 43 -5.15 12.91 17.59
C SER A 43 -4.74 13.75 18.81
N LEU A 44 -5.07 15.04 18.81
CA LEU A 44 -4.78 15.98 19.90
C LEU A 44 -6.09 16.31 20.61
N LYS A 45 -6.07 16.28 21.95
CA LYS A 45 -7.23 16.56 22.78
C LYS A 45 -7.23 18.04 23.20
N GLU A 46 -8.43 18.53 23.55
CA GLU A 46 -8.58 19.81 24.28
C GLU A 46 -7.70 19.83 25.54
N GLY A 47 -7.17 21.00 25.85
CA GLY A 47 -6.31 21.17 27.00
C GLY A 47 -5.48 22.45 26.96
N GLU A 48 -4.63 22.61 27.95
CA GLU A 48 -3.68 23.72 28.06
C GLU A 48 -2.29 23.27 27.56
N TYR A 49 -1.68 24.09 26.72
CA TYR A 49 -0.37 23.87 26.12
C TYR A 49 0.56 25.03 26.42
N LYS A 50 1.80 24.72 26.79
CA LYS A 50 2.82 25.73 27.12
C LYS A 50 3.14 26.60 25.88
N PHE A 51 3.36 27.89 26.12
CA PHE A 51 3.81 28.84 25.10
C PHE A 51 4.98 28.31 24.27
N GLY A 52 4.90 28.46 22.94
CA GLY A 52 5.92 28.02 21.99
C GLY A 52 5.96 26.50 21.73
N THR A 53 5.06 25.71 22.34
CA THR A 53 5.02 24.26 22.08
C THR A 53 4.51 24.00 20.65
N LEU A 54 5.24 23.19 19.89
CA LEU A 54 4.81 22.63 18.60
C LEU A 54 4.03 21.33 18.86
N ARG A 55 2.87 21.17 18.24
CA ARG A 55 2.09 19.95 18.23
C ARG A 55 1.52 19.69 16.84
N THR A 56 1.55 18.43 16.42
CA THR A 56 0.91 17.97 15.20
C THR A 56 -0.49 17.45 15.53
N ILE A 57 -1.51 17.95 14.86
CA ILE A 57 -2.87 17.45 14.97
C ILE A 57 -3.27 16.72 13.69
N HIS A 58 -3.86 15.55 13.85
CA HIS A 58 -4.34 14.69 12.77
C HIS A 58 -5.84 14.45 12.92
N ALA A 59 -6.61 14.75 11.88
CA ALA A 59 -8.02 14.40 11.78
C ALA A 59 -8.16 13.03 11.11
N LYS A 60 -8.66 12.03 11.85
CA LYS A 60 -8.88 10.67 11.36
C LYS A 60 -10.36 10.47 11.05
N SER A 61 -10.70 10.17 9.80
CA SER A 61 -12.08 9.89 9.37
C SER A 61 -12.59 8.57 9.91
N ASN A 62 -13.85 8.52 10.31
CA ASN A 62 -14.61 7.31 10.54
C ASN A 62 -15.03 6.66 9.22
N GLU A 63 -15.52 5.40 9.27
CA GLU A 63 -16.04 4.70 8.12
C GLU A 63 -17.18 5.46 7.44
N GLY A 64 -17.14 5.56 6.11
CA GLY A 64 -18.11 6.31 5.32
C GLY A 64 -18.00 7.85 5.40
N TRP A 65 -16.90 8.36 5.94
CA TRP A 65 -16.60 9.79 6.02
C TRP A 65 -15.20 10.08 5.47
N VAL A 66 -15.00 11.31 4.99
CA VAL A 66 -13.69 11.86 4.61
C VAL A 66 -13.46 13.19 5.28
N PHE A 67 -12.24 13.44 5.73
CA PHE A 67 -11.83 14.77 6.17
C PHE A 67 -11.89 15.71 4.97
N ASP A 68 -12.57 16.81 5.15
CA ASP A 68 -12.74 17.83 4.11
C ASP A 68 -11.75 18.98 4.31
N HIS A 69 -11.81 19.66 5.44
CA HIS A 69 -10.90 20.76 5.73
C HIS A 69 -10.85 21.11 7.22
N TRP A 70 -9.89 21.97 7.56
CA TRP A 70 -9.82 22.64 8.87
C TRP A 70 -10.48 24.00 8.83
N GLU A 71 -11.16 24.36 9.91
CA GLU A 71 -11.68 25.71 10.18
C GLU A 71 -11.17 26.24 11.53
N GLY A 72 -11.24 27.56 11.71
CA GLY A 72 -10.83 28.27 12.92
C GLY A 72 -9.51 29.01 12.70
N ILE A 73 -8.61 29.01 13.68
CA ILE A 73 -7.34 29.74 13.60
C ILE A 73 -6.42 29.14 12.54
N ILE A 74 -6.58 27.85 12.24
CA ILE A 74 -5.98 27.17 11.10
C ILE A 74 -7.09 26.85 10.12
N SER A 75 -6.78 26.91 8.83
CA SER A 75 -7.70 26.57 7.76
C SER A 75 -6.98 25.88 6.63
N GLY A 76 -7.71 25.10 5.82
CA GLY A 76 -7.17 24.42 4.64
C GLY A 76 -7.27 22.92 4.68
N LEU A 77 -6.65 22.28 3.67
CA LEU A 77 -6.82 20.86 3.35
C LEU A 77 -5.70 19.96 3.91
N ASN A 78 -4.61 20.55 4.42
CA ASN A 78 -3.46 19.77 4.91
C ASN A 78 -3.85 19.02 6.17
N ASN A 79 -3.63 17.69 6.15
CA ASN A 79 -3.86 16.81 7.28
C ASN A 79 -2.81 15.69 7.26
N PRO A 80 -1.94 15.60 8.27
CA PRO A 80 -1.90 16.40 9.52
C PRO A 80 -1.47 17.84 9.33
N ILE A 81 -1.64 18.66 10.40
CA ILE A 81 -1.21 20.05 10.45
C ILE A 81 -0.46 20.33 11.76
N ASP A 82 0.56 21.18 11.68
CA ASP A 82 1.37 21.59 12.81
C ASP A 82 0.85 22.91 13.41
N ILE A 83 0.81 22.97 14.75
CA ILE A 83 0.33 24.12 15.52
C ILE A 83 1.40 24.51 16.52
N ILE A 84 1.71 25.81 16.59
CA ILE A 84 2.57 26.39 17.62
C ILE A 84 1.73 27.27 18.53
N PHE A 85 1.75 27.04 19.83
CA PHE A 85 0.91 27.74 20.80
C PHE A 85 1.53 29.08 21.22
N TYR A 86 1.06 30.16 20.56
CA TYR A 86 1.33 31.56 20.92
C TYR A 86 0.11 32.31 21.44
N GLY A 87 -1.04 31.63 21.57
CA GLY A 87 -2.33 32.11 22.02
C GLY A 87 -3.33 30.96 22.12
N ASP A 88 -4.55 31.26 22.56
CA ASP A 88 -5.64 30.29 22.55
C ASP A 88 -6.03 29.93 21.11
N HIS A 89 -6.37 28.66 20.90
CA HIS A 89 -6.66 28.11 19.60
C HIS A 89 -8.03 27.42 19.59
N ASP A 90 -8.89 27.86 18.69
CA ASP A 90 -10.13 27.17 18.34
C ASP A 90 -9.95 26.52 16.98
N ILE A 91 -10.09 25.20 16.91
CA ILE A 91 -9.85 24.40 15.72
C ILE A 91 -11.04 23.47 15.48
N ARG A 92 -11.49 23.45 14.25
CA ARG A 92 -12.58 22.59 13.82
C ARG A 92 -12.13 21.70 12.67
N ALA A 93 -12.34 20.38 12.81
CA ALA A 93 -12.17 19.44 11.72
C ALA A 93 -13.53 19.18 11.07
N VAL A 94 -13.65 19.47 9.79
CA VAL A 94 -14.87 19.26 9.00
C VAL A 94 -14.75 17.95 8.23
N PHE A 95 -15.79 17.10 8.31
CA PHE A 95 -15.90 15.85 7.59
C PHE A 95 -17.17 15.84 6.74
N VAL A 96 -17.10 15.20 5.58
CA VAL A 96 -18.23 15.03 4.67
C VAL A 96 -18.47 13.54 4.41
N LYS A 97 -19.69 13.18 4.01
CA LYS A 97 -19.98 11.79 3.60
C LYS A 97 -19.11 11.38 2.44
N ASP A 98 -18.50 10.22 2.57
CA ASP A 98 -17.72 9.61 1.48
C ASP A 98 -18.68 9.03 0.42
N THR A 99 -19.01 9.84 -0.56
CA THR A 99 -19.91 9.46 -1.66
C THR A 99 -19.14 9.04 -2.93
N PHE A 100 -17.83 8.83 -2.82
CA PHE A 100 -17.04 8.47 -3.99
C PHE A 100 -17.44 7.08 -4.54
N THR A 101 -17.39 6.95 -5.85
CA THR A 101 -17.43 5.67 -6.53
C THR A 101 -16.01 5.21 -6.89
N VAL A 102 -15.16 6.15 -7.25
CA VAL A 102 -13.73 5.94 -7.54
C VAL A 102 -12.94 7.22 -7.27
N ARG A 103 -11.72 7.08 -6.72
CA ARG A 103 -10.77 8.19 -6.55
C ARG A 103 -9.32 7.73 -6.61
N THR A 104 -8.43 8.61 -7.04
CA THR A 104 -6.98 8.44 -6.89
C THR A 104 -6.59 8.77 -5.46
N ILE A 105 -5.89 7.85 -4.78
CA ILE A 105 -5.49 8.01 -3.37
C ILE A 105 -3.97 8.20 -3.21
N ALA A 106 -3.18 7.89 -4.24
CA ALA A 106 -1.74 8.13 -4.28
C ALA A 106 -1.27 8.28 -5.73
N GLY A 107 -0.25 9.10 -5.98
CA GLY A 107 0.26 9.39 -7.32
C GLY A 107 -0.73 10.16 -8.19
N GLY A 108 -0.74 9.87 -9.50
CA GLY A 108 -1.64 10.52 -10.47
C GLY A 108 -1.17 11.92 -10.90
N LYS A 109 0.04 12.32 -10.52
CA LYS A 109 0.70 13.57 -10.96
C LYS A 109 1.61 13.37 -12.17
N GLY A 110 1.35 12.31 -12.94
CA GLY A 110 2.20 11.87 -14.04
C GLY A 110 3.36 10.99 -13.57
N LYS A 111 4.11 10.48 -14.54
CA LYS A 111 5.31 9.68 -14.32
C LYS A 111 6.43 10.54 -13.73
N GLY A 112 7.10 10.08 -12.68
CA GLY A 112 8.25 10.78 -12.10
C GLY A 112 8.77 10.20 -10.80
N TYR A 113 9.80 10.84 -10.24
CA TYR A 113 10.49 10.43 -9.02
C TYR A 113 10.10 11.26 -7.78
N ALA A 114 9.34 12.35 -7.94
CA ALA A 114 8.91 13.17 -6.83
C ALA A 114 8.09 12.34 -5.81
N LEU A 115 7.94 12.85 -4.59
CA LEU A 115 7.26 12.09 -3.53
C LEU A 115 5.75 11.93 -3.76
N ASP A 116 5.16 12.74 -4.63
CA ASP A 116 3.75 12.67 -5.08
C ASP A 116 3.59 11.98 -6.45
N GLN A 117 4.66 11.38 -6.97
CA GLN A 117 4.69 10.70 -8.26
C GLN A 117 5.14 9.25 -8.12
N PHE A 118 4.78 8.44 -9.11
CA PHE A 118 5.26 7.08 -9.33
C PHE A 118 5.82 6.92 -10.76
N ASP A 119 6.58 5.85 -10.95
CA ASP A 119 6.90 5.29 -12.25
C ASP A 119 6.59 3.78 -12.23
N TYR A 120 5.44 3.44 -12.79
CA TYR A 120 4.93 2.08 -12.92
C TYR A 120 4.75 1.38 -11.56
N PRO A 121 3.83 1.85 -10.69
CA PRO A 121 3.54 1.19 -9.42
C PRO A 121 2.89 -0.18 -9.65
N THR A 122 3.43 -1.24 -9.02
CA THR A 122 2.99 -2.62 -9.25
C THR A 122 2.45 -3.31 -8.01
N GLY A 123 3.12 -3.15 -6.87
CA GLY A 123 2.77 -3.78 -5.61
C GLY A 123 2.10 -2.80 -4.66
N ILE A 124 1.07 -3.25 -3.96
CA ILE A 124 0.42 -2.49 -2.89
C ILE A 124 0.19 -3.35 -1.65
N ALA A 125 0.42 -2.76 -0.49
CA ALA A 125 0.01 -3.30 0.79
C ALA A 125 -0.69 -2.18 1.59
N TYR A 126 -1.58 -2.58 2.48
CA TYR A 126 -2.42 -1.66 3.23
C TYR A 126 -2.53 -2.15 4.67
N ASP A 127 -2.10 -1.35 5.64
CA ASP A 127 -2.10 -1.75 7.04
C ASP A 127 -3.45 -1.50 7.75
N LYS A 128 -3.48 -1.81 9.05
CA LYS A 128 -4.69 -1.60 9.88
C LYS A 128 -5.04 -0.13 10.10
N ASP A 129 -4.06 0.76 9.98
CA ASP A 129 -4.21 2.20 10.19
C ASP A 129 -4.49 2.95 8.87
N GLU A 130 -4.85 2.20 7.84
CA GLU A 130 -5.13 2.69 6.49
C GLU A 130 -3.91 3.37 5.82
N THR A 131 -2.71 3.00 6.22
CA THR A 131 -1.48 3.41 5.56
C THR A 131 -1.25 2.53 4.34
N LEU A 132 -1.01 3.16 3.21
CA LEU A 132 -0.72 2.52 1.95
C LEU A 132 0.79 2.43 1.75
N TYR A 133 1.26 1.25 1.34
CA TYR A 133 2.63 1.02 0.87
C TYR A 133 2.58 0.64 -0.59
N VAL A 134 3.47 1.22 -1.40
CA VAL A 134 3.47 1.08 -2.87
C VAL A 134 4.86 0.73 -3.37
N SER A 135 4.97 -0.36 -4.14
CA SER A 135 6.15 -0.63 -4.95
C SER A 135 6.16 0.29 -6.16
N ASP A 136 7.06 1.24 -6.15
CA ASP A 136 7.33 2.18 -7.23
C ASP A 136 8.44 1.59 -8.12
N MET A 137 8.03 0.65 -8.99
CA MET A 137 8.90 -0.36 -9.62
C MET A 137 10.09 0.24 -10.35
N ASN A 138 9.85 1.17 -11.28
CA ASN A 138 10.91 1.78 -12.09
C ASN A 138 11.73 2.83 -11.33
N ASN A 139 11.24 3.28 -10.18
CA ASN A 139 11.99 4.14 -9.25
C ASN A 139 12.73 3.33 -8.18
N HIS A 140 12.67 2.01 -8.21
CA HIS A 140 13.43 1.09 -7.34
C HIS A 140 13.24 1.41 -5.85
N ARG A 141 11.99 1.73 -5.43
CA ARG A 141 11.67 2.13 -4.06
C ARG A 141 10.30 1.63 -3.60
N ILE A 142 10.11 1.64 -2.27
CA ILE A 142 8.80 1.51 -1.65
C ILE A 142 8.43 2.84 -1.03
N GLN A 143 7.26 3.36 -1.39
CA GLN A 143 6.70 4.56 -0.77
C GLN A 143 5.58 4.21 0.21
N LYS A 144 5.58 4.89 1.36
CA LYS A 144 4.55 4.86 2.39
C LYS A 144 3.68 6.12 2.28
N TRP A 145 2.36 5.93 2.22
CA TRP A 145 1.38 7.02 2.15
C TRP A 145 0.41 6.88 3.32
N ILE A 146 0.46 7.84 4.24
CA ILE A 146 -0.49 7.91 5.34
C ILE A 146 -1.88 8.31 4.78
N LYS A 147 -2.95 7.83 5.39
CA LYS A 147 -4.33 8.18 4.96
C LYS A 147 -4.49 9.69 4.79
N GLY A 148 -4.93 10.11 3.60
CA GLY A 148 -5.13 11.51 3.26
C GLY A 148 -3.86 12.30 2.91
N ALA A 149 -2.68 11.70 2.92
CA ALA A 149 -1.45 12.36 2.51
C ALA A 149 -1.48 12.72 1.01
N THR A 150 -0.90 13.87 0.67
CA THR A 150 -0.74 14.34 -0.71
C THR A 150 0.59 13.93 -1.34
N PHE A 151 1.50 13.38 -0.53
CA PHE A 151 2.79 12.84 -0.96
C PHE A 151 3.19 11.65 -0.06
N GLY A 152 4.04 10.80 -0.58
CA GLY A 152 4.57 9.64 0.13
C GLY A 152 5.91 9.90 0.80
N ILE A 153 6.39 8.91 1.55
CA ILE A 153 7.71 8.85 2.15
C ILE A 153 8.39 7.58 1.64
N THR A 154 9.62 7.69 1.11
CA THR A 154 10.40 6.50 0.75
C THR A 154 10.84 5.77 2.02
N VAL A 155 10.43 4.50 2.15
CA VAL A 155 10.70 3.66 3.35
C VAL A 155 11.63 2.48 3.05
N ALA A 156 11.84 2.14 1.77
CA ALA A 156 12.80 1.13 1.35
C ALA A 156 13.32 1.45 -0.05
N GLY A 157 14.57 1.14 -0.35
CA GLY A 157 15.21 1.46 -1.63
C GLY A 157 15.37 2.96 -1.86
N GLY A 158 15.26 3.38 -3.14
CA GLY A 158 15.39 4.80 -3.53
C GLY A 158 16.83 5.31 -3.56
N ASN A 159 17.81 4.41 -3.52
CA ASN A 159 19.26 4.68 -3.60
C ASN A 159 19.83 4.13 -4.93
N ASP A 160 19.19 4.46 -6.04
CA ASP A 160 19.37 3.83 -7.35
C ASP A 160 19.06 2.31 -7.33
N TYR A 161 19.06 1.68 -8.51
CA TYR A 161 18.93 0.24 -8.59
C TYR A 161 20.24 -0.45 -8.16
N GLY A 162 20.14 -1.61 -7.52
CA GLY A 162 21.32 -2.37 -7.13
C GLY A 162 21.02 -3.49 -6.14
N GLN A 163 22.09 -4.21 -5.74
CA GLN A 163 21.98 -5.39 -4.87
C GLN A 163 22.38 -5.13 -3.41
N ASN A 164 22.81 -3.92 -3.07
CA ASN A 164 23.16 -3.59 -1.69
C ASN A 164 21.93 -3.71 -0.76
N ALA A 165 22.18 -3.79 0.54
CA ALA A 165 21.12 -3.95 1.52
C ALA A 165 20.10 -2.79 1.54
N ASN A 166 20.54 -1.57 1.15
CA ASN A 166 19.71 -0.37 1.05
C ASN A 166 19.19 -0.08 -0.37
N GLN A 167 19.34 -1.02 -1.31
CA GLN A 167 18.92 -0.90 -2.69
C GLN A 167 17.89 -1.96 -3.06
N LEU A 168 17.07 -1.64 -4.04
CA LEU A 168 16.12 -2.54 -4.70
C LEU A 168 16.32 -2.49 -6.22
N ASN A 169 15.82 -3.49 -6.93
CA ASN A 169 15.84 -3.50 -8.39
C ASN A 169 14.52 -4.05 -8.95
N GLU A 170 13.71 -3.15 -9.53
CA GLU A 170 12.37 -3.44 -10.01
C GLU A 170 11.52 -4.21 -8.97
N PRO A 171 11.23 -3.63 -7.79
CA PRO A 171 10.45 -4.32 -6.78
C PRO A 171 9.04 -4.64 -7.30
N GLY A 172 8.65 -5.91 -7.15
CA GLY A 172 7.33 -6.43 -7.50
C GLY A 172 6.32 -6.24 -6.38
N LYS A 173 5.66 -7.33 -5.95
CA LYS A 173 4.69 -7.29 -4.86
C LYS A 173 5.32 -7.09 -3.48
N ILE A 174 4.53 -6.53 -2.58
CA ILE A 174 4.89 -6.34 -1.17
C ILE A 174 3.80 -6.90 -0.27
N THR A 175 4.18 -7.30 0.93
CA THR A 175 3.26 -7.65 2.01
C THR A 175 3.83 -7.18 3.34
N LEU A 176 2.97 -7.08 4.36
CA LEU A 176 3.33 -6.61 5.71
C LEU A 176 3.14 -7.73 6.72
N ASP A 177 4.05 -7.83 7.69
CA ASP A 177 3.78 -8.62 8.89
C ASP A 177 2.97 -7.80 9.93
N PRO A 178 2.43 -8.44 10.98
CA PRO A 178 1.67 -7.74 12.02
C PRO A 178 2.47 -6.69 12.79
N LEU A 179 3.81 -6.71 12.73
CA LEU A 179 4.72 -5.75 13.35
C LEU A 179 5.03 -4.56 12.44
N GLY A 180 4.54 -4.58 11.18
CA GLY A 180 4.75 -3.53 10.20
C GLY A 180 6.04 -3.67 9.39
N SER A 181 6.75 -4.80 9.49
CA SER A 181 7.89 -5.07 8.59
C SER A 181 7.38 -5.32 7.16
N ILE A 182 8.12 -4.81 6.19
CA ILE A 182 7.76 -4.90 4.76
C ILE A 182 8.56 -6.03 4.14
N TYR A 183 7.88 -7.02 3.56
CA TYR A 183 8.49 -8.03 2.69
C TYR A 183 8.32 -7.58 1.25
N ILE A 184 9.41 -7.60 0.49
CA ILE A 184 9.50 -7.03 -0.85
C ILE A 184 10.06 -8.08 -1.80
N ALA A 185 9.33 -8.40 -2.87
CA ALA A 185 9.87 -9.14 -3.98
C ALA A 185 10.83 -8.23 -4.76
N ASP A 186 12.13 -8.36 -4.51
CA ASP A 186 13.20 -7.61 -5.16
C ASP A 186 13.58 -8.34 -6.47
N THR A 187 12.67 -8.19 -7.45
CA THR A 187 12.48 -9.08 -8.60
C THR A 187 13.74 -9.29 -9.43
N LYS A 188 14.44 -8.22 -9.79
CA LYS A 188 15.66 -8.31 -10.61
C LYS A 188 16.92 -8.67 -9.82
N ASN A 189 16.82 -8.66 -8.50
CA ASN A 189 17.88 -9.15 -7.61
C ASN A 189 17.63 -10.59 -7.17
N HIS A 190 16.58 -11.25 -7.66
CA HIS A 190 16.26 -12.65 -7.39
C HIS A 190 16.22 -12.98 -5.90
N ARG A 191 15.62 -12.09 -5.09
CA ARG A 191 15.54 -12.22 -3.64
C ARG A 191 14.26 -11.65 -3.08
N ILE A 192 13.94 -12.02 -1.84
CA ILE A 192 12.97 -11.32 -1.00
C ILE A 192 13.73 -10.54 0.05
N GLN A 193 13.48 -9.25 0.12
CA GLN A 193 14.01 -8.37 1.15
C GLN A 193 12.98 -8.13 2.23
N LYS A 194 13.41 -8.19 3.49
CA LYS A 194 12.63 -7.78 4.65
C LYS A 194 13.18 -6.47 5.20
N TRP A 195 12.32 -5.48 5.33
CA TRP A 195 12.63 -4.17 5.90
C TRP A 195 11.84 -3.97 7.18
N TYR A 196 12.52 -3.83 8.30
CA TYR A 196 11.89 -3.48 9.56
C TYR A 196 11.42 -2.03 9.54
N ASN A 197 10.47 -1.70 10.42
CA ASN A 197 9.98 -0.33 10.52
C ASN A 197 11.15 0.62 10.83
N ASP A 198 11.23 1.74 10.09
CA ASP A 198 12.28 2.77 10.18
C ASP A 198 13.72 2.29 9.89
N ALA A 199 13.91 1.06 9.41
CA ALA A 199 15.23 0.56 9.01
C ALA A 199 15.77 1.34 7.80
N LYS A 200 17.10 1.50 7.75
CA LYS A 200 17.80 2.17 6.62
C LYS A 200 18.25 1.17 5.55
N GLU A 201 18.21 -0.10 5.87
CA GLU A 201 18.57 -1.20 4.99
C GLU A 201 17.71 -2.42 5.30
N GLY A 202 17.54 -3.30 4.32
CA GLY A 202 16.81 -4.55 4.45
C GLY A 202 17.75 -5.72 4.68
N GLU A 203 17.20 -6.82 5.14
CA GLU A 203 17.85 -8.13 5.18
C GLU A 203 17.27 -9.06 4.11
N THR A 204 18.10 -9.92 3.54
CA THR A 204 17.60 -10.94 2.61
C THR A 204 16.88 -12.03 3.41
N PHE A 205 15.58 -12.16 3.17
CA PHE A 205 14.73 -13.18 3.81
C PHE A 205 14.76 -14.51 3.04
N ALA A 206 14.80 -14.45 1.70
CA ALA A 206 14.77 -15.64 0.83
C ALA A 206 15.51 -15.36 -0.48
N GLY A 207 16.13 -16.37 -1.07
CA GLY A 207 16.90 -16.25 -2.31
C GLY A 207 18.19 -15.46 -2.12
N GLY A 208 18.56 -14.64 -3.13
CA GLY A 208 19.79 -13.82 -3.08
C GLY A 208 21.06 -14.57 -3.46
N ASN A 209 20.95 -15.84 -3.84
CA ASN A 209 22.06 -16.70 -4.31
C ASN A 209 22.14 -16.74 -5.85
N GLY A 210 21.75 -15.62 -6.49
CA GLY A 210 21.60 -15.53 -7.95
C GLY A 210 20.33 -16.20 -8.47
N PRO A 211 20.02 -16.00 -9.77
CA PRO A 211 18.88 -16.67 -10.40
C PRO A 211 19.14 -18.17 -10.53
N GLY A 212 18.11 -18.98 -10.30
CA GLY A 212 18.19 -20.41 -10.43
C GLY A 212 16.98 -21.15 -9.88
N ASP A 213 16.97 -22.47 -10.04
CA ASP A 213 15.87 -23.36 -9.66
C ASP A 213 16.15 -24.17 -8.39
N SER A 214 17.36 -24.06 -7.80
CA SER A 214 17.68 -24.67 -6.52
C SER A 214 16.78 -24.12 -5.40
N LEU A 215 16.59 -24.90 -4.33
CA LEU A 215 15.64 -24.51 -3.27
C LEU A 215 16.09 -23.29 -2.43
N ASN A 216 17.37 -22.93 -2.49
CA ASN A 216 17.94 -21.72 -1.89
C ASN A 216 18.05 -20.54 -2.88
N GLN A 217 17.55 -20.70 -4.10
CA GLN A 217 17.53 -19.68 -5.14
C GLN A 217 16.11 -19.31 -5.51
N LEU A 218 15.96 -18.10 -6.06
CA LEU A 218 14.74 -17.63 -6.70
C LEU A 218 15.06 -17.16 -8.12
N ASP A 219 14.12 -17.30 -9.05
CA ASP A 219 14.25 -16.65 -10.37
C ASP A 219 13.01 -15.82 -10.69
N THR A 220 13.23 -14.50 -10.74
CA THR A 220 12.21 -13.52 -11.00
C THR A 220 11.03 -13.65 -10.01
N PRO A 221 11.27 -13.56 -8.67
CA PRO A 221 10.21 -13.58 -7.68
C PRO A 221 9.31 -12.37 -7.88
N TYR A 222 7.98 -12.57 -7.84
CA TYR A 222 7.05 -11.48 -8.09
C TYR A 222 5.93 -11.42 -7.07
N GLY A 223 5.04 -12.40 -7.04
CA GLY A 223 3.95 -12.48 -6.08
C GLY A 223 4.42 -13.00 -4.74
N ILE A 224 3.98 -12.35 -3.66
CA ILE A 224 4.26 -12.81 -2.30
C ILE A 224 3.00 -12.79 -1.45
N ALA A 225 2.90 -13.75 -0.55
CA ALA A 225 1.84 -13.83 0.47
C ALA A 225 2.43 -14.35 1.78
N LEU A 226 2.06 -13.75 2.91
CA LEU A 226 2.49 -14.14 4.24
C LEU A 226 1.31 -14.79 4.97
N ASP A 227 1.52 -15.98 5.57
CA ASP A 227 0.49 -16.61 6.38
C ASP A 227 0.55 -16.18 7.85
N SER A 228 -0.43 -16.62 8.64
CA SER A 228 -0.55 -16.30 10.07
C SER A 228 0.60 -16.85 10.94
N ASP A 229 1.32 -17.85 10.46
CA ASP A 229 2.44 -18.47 11.17
C ASP A 229 3.78 -17.85 10.78
N GLY A 230 3.75 -16.91 9.82
CA GLY A 230 4.95 -16.20 9.35
C GLY A 230 5.67 -16.88 8.19
N PHE A 231 5.08 -17.92 7.58
CA PHE A 231 5.62 -18.51 6.35
C PHE A 231 5.34 -17.59 5.16
N LEU A 232 6.36 -17.36 4.36
CA LEU A 232 6.25 -16.55 3.15
C LEU A 232 6.15 -17.44 1.90
N TYR A 233 5.11 -17.23 1.12
CA TYR A 233 4.90 -17.86 -0.18
C TYR A 233 5.37 -16.91 -1.26
N VAL A 234 6.14 -17.41 -2.23
CA VAL A 234 6.75 -16.62 -3.31
C VAL A 234 6.46 -17.29 -4.65
N SER A 235 5.80 -16.58 -5.57
CA SER A 235 5.72 -17.03 -6.96
C SER A 235 6.97 -16.63 -7.72
N GLU A 236 7.47 -17.56 -8.52
CA GLU A 236 8.63 -17.39 -9.38
C GLU A 236 8.21 -17.49 -10.85
N ILE A 237 8.29 -16.38 -11.55
CA ILE A 237 7.82 -16.27 -12.95
C ILE A 237 8.60 -17.24 -13.86
N LYS A 238 9.93 -17.31 -13.70
CA LYS A 238 10.81 -18.09 -14.58
C LYS A 238 10.89 -19.57 -14.21
N ASN A 239 10.73 -19.90 -12.93
CA ASN A 239 10.75 -21.29 -12.47
C ASN A 239 9.36 -21.95 -12.50
N HIS A 240 8.31 -21.21 -12.90
CA HIS A 240 6.96 -21.72 -13.02
C HIS A 240 6.46 -22.47 -11.77
N ARG A 241 6.74 -21.88 -10.59
CA ARG A 241 6.43 -22.49 -9.29
C ARG A 241 6.06 -21.47 -8.24
N VAL A 242 5.51 -21.95 -7.12
CA VAL A 242 5.42 -21.20 -5.86
C VAL A 242 6.21 -21.94 -4.80
N VAL A 243 7.08 -21.23 -4.10
CA VAL A 243 7.93 -21.74 -3.02
C VAL A 243 7.51 -21.11 -1.71
N ARG A 244 7.35 -21.92 -0.66
CA ARG A 244 7.12 -21.48 0.70
C ARG A 244 8.43 -21.44 1.47
N TRP A 245 8.70 -20.33 2.14
CA TRP A 245 9.87 -20.12 2.97
C TRP A 245 9.47 -20.02 4.43
N ASP A 246 10.08 -20.85 5.27
CA ASP A 246 9.99 -20.78 6.72
C ASP A 246 10.85 -19.60 7.21
N PRO A 247 10.42 -18.83 8.22
CA PRO A 247 11.29 -17.87 8.89
C PRO A 247 12.58 -18.57 9.36
N LYS A 248 13.75 -18.07 8.92
CA LYS A 248 15.08 -18.61 9.18
C LYS A 248 15.48 -19.88 8.41
N ALA A 249 14.69 -20.36 7.45
CA ALA A 249 15.11 -21.46 6.60
C ALA A 249 16.13 -20.97 5.55
N GLU A 250 17.13 -21.79 5.26
CA GLU A 250 18.12 -21.54 4.20
C GLU A 250 17.57 -21.96 2.83
N GLU A 251 16.55 -22.80 2.80
CA GLU A 251 15.91 -23.34 1.61
C GLU A 251 14.39 -23.29 1.71
N GLY A 252 13.74 -23.09 0.57
CA GLY A 252 12.29 -23.12 0.48
C GLY A 252 11.73 -24.50 0.15
N VAL A 253 10.42 -24.64 0.20
CA VAL A 253 9.68 -25.85 -0.17
C VAL A 253 8.72 -25.51 -1.32
N ILE A 254 8.80 -26.26 -2.43
CA ILE A 254 7.85 -26.11 -3.53
C ILE A 254 6.45 -26.53 -3.06
N VAL A 255 5.48 -25.64 -3.18
CA VAL A 255 4.08 -25.88 -2.76
C VAL A 255 3.08 -25.84 -3.93
N ALA A 256 3.50 -25.34 -5.10
CA ALA A 256 2.71 -25.37 -6.32
C ALA A 256 3.61 -25.34 -7.55
N GLY A 257 3.25 -26.04 -8.62
CA GLY A 257 4.04 -26.08 -9.87
C GLY A 257 5.40 -26.76 -9.68
N GLY A 258 6.43 -26.23 -10.39
CA GLY A 258 7.80 -26.75 -10.34
C GLY A 258 8.04 -28.00 -11.20
N ASN A 259 7.08 -28.37 -12.05
CA ASN A 259 7.17 -29.48 -13.00
C ASN A 259 7.33 -28.99 -14.45
N GLY A 260 8.07 -27.88 -14.61
CA GLY A 260 8.21 -27.17 -15.88
C GLY A 260 6.99 -26.30 -16.22
N SER A 261 7.14 -25.48 -17.25
CA SER A 261 6.04 -24.68 -17.80
C SER A 261 5.01 -25.58 -18.50
N GLY A 262 3.75 -25.43 -18.19
CA GLY A 262 2.67 -26.17 -18.81
C GLY A 262 1.31 -25.94 -18.17
N ASN A 263 0.27 -26.53 -18.75
CA ASN A 263 -1.12 -26.38 -18.32
C ASN A 263 -1.68 -27.59 -17.56
N GLY A 264 -0.85 -28.59 -17.23
CA GLY A 264 -1.24 -29.73 -16.39
C GLY A 264 -1.68 -29.28 -15.00
N SER A 265 -2.37 -30.17 -14.25
CA SER A 265 -2.84 -29.89 -12.88
C SER A 265 -1.68 -29.63 -11.92
N ASN A 266 -0.51 -30.24 -12.15
CA ASN A 266 0.71 -30.06 -11.36
C ASN A 266 1.71 -29.05 -11.96
N GLN A 267 1.31 -28.30 -12.99
CA GLN A 267 2.14 -27.32 -13.67
C GLN A 267 1.56 -25.91 -13.56
N LEU A 268 2.42 -24.92 -13.70
CA LEU A 268 2.09 -23.50 -13.82
C LEU A 268 2.83 -22.91 -15.03
N SER A 269 2.39 -21.77 -15.52
CA SER A 269 3.09 -20.99 -16.55
C SER A 269 3.17 -19.52 -16.18
N SER A 270 4.38 -19.08 -15.81
CA SER A 270 4.67 -17.71 -15.35
C SER A 270 3.67 -17.21 -14.32
N PRO A 271 3.54 -17.89 -13.15
CA PRO A 271 2.61 -17.47 -12.11
C PRO A 271 3.01 -16.08 -11.57
N MET A 272 2.07 -15.16 -11.48
CA MET A 272 2.33 -13.81 -10.97
C MET A 272 1.67 -13.61 -9.61
N GLY A 273 0.38 -13.32 -9.57
CA GLY A 273 -0.35 -13.05 -8.34
C GLY A 273 -0.60 -14.30 -7.51
N ILE A 274 -0.40 -14.21 -6.20
CA ILE A 274 -0.79 -15.26 -5.25
C ILE A 274 -1.51 -14.66 -4.06
N VAL A 275 -2.40 -15.44 -3.45
CA VAL A 275 -3.08 -15.08 -2.20
C VAL A 275 -3.44 -16.35 -1.41
N LEU A 276 -3.48 -16.22 -0.10
CA LEU A 276 -3.90 -17.27 0.83
C LEU A 276 -5.27 -16.94 1.41
N ASP A 277 -6.14 -17.95 1.54
CA ASP A 277 -7.33 -17.84 2.37
C ASP A 277 -7.04 -18.16 3.85
N GLN A 278 -8.06 -18.09 4.70
CA GLN A 278 -7.94 -18.35 6.14
C GLN A 278 -7.55 -19.80 6.48
N ASN A 279 -7.75 -20.74 5.55
CA ASN A 279 -7.38 -22.13 5.67
C ASN A 279 -6.01 -22.43 5.07
N LYS A 280 -5.27 -21.37 4.68
CA LYS A 280 -3.97 -21.46 3.98
C LYS A 280 -4.05 -22.14 2.62
N ASN A 281 -5.24 -22.18 2.01
CA ASN A 281 -5.36 -22.56 0.61
C ASN A 281 -4.71 -21.47 -0.24
N LEU A 282 -3.85 -21.88 -1.16
CA LEU A 282 -3.10 -21.01 -2.04
C LEU A 282 -3.83 -20.87 -3.38
N TYR A 283 -4.23 -19.66 -3.70
CA TYR A 283 -4.76 -19.30 -5.02
C TYR A 283 -3.65 -18.64 -5.83
N VAL A 284 -3.42 -19.16 -7.03
CA VAL A 284 -2.35 -18.73 -7.94
C VAL A 284 -2.97 -18.20 -9.23
N ALA A 285 -2.66 -16.96 -9.58
CA ALA A 285 -2.89 -16.44 -10.92
C ALA A 285 -1.85 -17.07 -11.85
N ASP A 286 -2.24 -18.14 -12.53
CA ASP A 286 -1.43 -18.88 -13.50
C ASP A 286 -1.50 -18.18 -14.85
N THR A 287 -0.75 -17.07 -14.93
CA THR A 287 -0.98 -15.93 -15.84
C THR A 287 -0.94 -16.33 -17.30
N TYR A 288 0.07 -17.08 -17.73
CA TYR A 288 0.19 -17.51 -19.13
C TYR A 288 -0.69 -18.71 -19.49
N ASN A 289 -1.31 -19.36 -18.50
CA ASN A 289 -2.35 -20.35 -18.72
C ASN A 289 -3.76 -19.75 -18.61
N HIS A 290 -3.88 -18.45 -18.39
CA HIS A 290 -5.14 -17.71 -18.33
C HIS A 290 -6.16 -18.31 -17.34
N ARG A 291 -5.67 -18.76 -16.16
CA ARG A 291 -6.50 -19.44 -15.16
C ARG A 291 -6.09 -19.06 -13.74
N VAL A 292 -6.95 -19.38 -12.80
CA VAL A 292 -6.65 -19.38 -11.36
C VAL A 292 -6.64 -20.81 -10.85
N GLN A 293 -5.52 -21.21 -10.24
CA GLN A 293 -5.33 -22.52 -9.63
C GLN A 293 -5.40 -22.44 -8.12
N LEU A 294 -6.16 -23.37 -7.52
CA LEU A 294 -6.22 -23.58 -6.07
C LEU A 294 -5.31 -24.76 -5.68
N TRP A 295 -4.42 -24.51 -4.72
CA TRP A 295 -3.58 -25.55 -4.12
C TRP A 295 -3.84 -25.60 -2.61
N THR A 296 -4.39 -26.71 -2.13
CA THR A 296 -4.59 -26.93 -0.68
C THR A 296 -3.27 -27.34 -0.01
N PRO A 297 -3.10 -27.12 1.29
CA PRO A 297 -1.87 -27.50 1.99
C PRO A 297 -1.48 -28.96 1.75
N GLY A 298 -0.27 -29.19 1.21
CA GLY A 298 0.26 -30.52 0.90
C GLY A 298 -0.24 -31.14 -0.41
N ALA A 299 -1.08 -30.47 -1.17
CA ALA A 299 -1.54 -30.96 -2.48
C ALA A 299 -0.37 -31.12 -3.45
N LYS A 300 -0.43 -32.15 -4.29
CA LYS A 300 0.55 -32.42 -5.37
C LYS A 300 0.05 -31.87 -6.71
N GLU A 301 -1.20 -31.53 -6.79
CA GLU A 301 -1.87 -30.99 -7.98
C GLU A 301 -2.81 -29.87 -7.58
N GLY A 302 -2.94 -28.87 -8.45
CA GLY A 302 -3.89 -27.78 -8.29
C GLY A 302 -5.25 -28.10 -8.93
N ILE A 303 -6.25 -27.37 -8.48
CA ILE A 303 -7.60 -27.41 -9.04
C ILE A 303 -7.86 -26.09 -9.72
N THR A 304 -8.24 -26.10 -11.00
CA THR A 304 -8.66 -24.88 -11.71
C THR A 304 -9.99 -24.41 -11.12
N VAL A 305 -10.01 -23.22 -10.53
CA VAL A 305 -11.20 -22.61 -9.95
C VAL A 305 -11.85 -21.58 -10.85
N LEU A 306 -11.08 -21.05 -11.78
CA LEU A 306 -11.51 -20.11 -12.82
C LEU A 306 -10.57 -20.23 -14.02
N SER A 307 -11.10 -20.31 -15.22
CA SER A 307 -10.36 -20.31 -16.49
C SER A 307 -10.91 -19.25 -17.45
N ALA A 308 -10.16 -18.93 -18.47
CA ALA A 308 -10.63 -18.04 -19.55
C ALA A 308 -11.88 -18.61 -20.26
N ASP A 309 -12.03 -19.93 -20.29
CA ASP A 309 -13.16 -20.61 -20.91
C ASP A 309 -14.46 -20.45 -20.10
N ASP A 310 -14.36 -20.25 -18.77
CA ASP A 310 -15.50 -20.00 -17.90
C ASP A 310 -16.08 -18.58 -18.05
N ILE A 311 -15.28 -17.69 -18.60
CA ILE A 311 -15.64 -16.28 -18.83
C ILE A 311 -15.96 -16.17 -20.33
N GLU A 312 -17.23 -16.08 -20.73
CA GLU A 312 -17.76 -16.04 -22.12
C GLU A 312 -17.20 -14.90 -23.00
N PHE A 313 -15.99 -14.45 -22.75
CA PHE A 313 -15.29 -13.43 -23.54
C PHE A 313 -14.18 -14.08 -24.35
N ASN A 314 -14.34 -14.11 -25.65
CA ASN A 314 -13.42 -14.61 -26.69
C ASN A 314 -12.01 -13.98 -26.70
N SER A 315 -11.40 -13.72 -25.54
CA SER A 315 -10.08 -13.13 -25.46
C SER A 315 -9.34 -13.56 -24.18
N PHE A 316 -8.05 -13.74 -24.34
CA PHE A 316 -7.12 -14.11 -23.28
C PHE A 316 -7.20 -13.14 -22.09
N ASN A 317 -7.50 -13.66 -20.89
CA ASN A 317 -7.45 -12.91 -19.65
C ASN A 317 -6.04 -13.04 -19.07
N PHE A 318 -5.36 -11.93 -18.83
CA PHE A 318 -4.00 -11.90 -18.32
C PHE A 318 -4.02 -11.45 -16.86
N PHE A 319 -4.22 -12.43 -15.95
CA PHE A 319 -4.33 -12.14 -14.52
C PHE A 319 -2.96 -11.86 -13.89
N THR A 320 -2.71 -10.61 -13.50
CA THR A 320 -1.45 -10.19 -12.85
C THR A 320 -1.57 -10.07 -11.33
N GLY A 321 -2.72 -9.65 -10.85
CA GLY A 321 -3.02 -9.48 -9.43
C GLY A 321 -4.19 -10.34 -8.99
N ILE A 322 -4.13 -10.79 -7.74
CA ILE A 322 -5.20 -11.53 -7.09
C ILE A 322 -5.30 -11.10 -5.63
N SER A 323 -6.52 -10.97 -5.12
CA SER A 323 -6.84 -10.74 -3.73
C SER A 323 -8.06 -11.55 -3.34
N ILE A 324 -8.23 -11.86 -2.06
CA ILE A 324 -9.40 -12.56 -1.52
C ILE A 324 -9.98 -11.76 -0.35
N ASP A 325 -11.29 -11.66 -0.27
CA ASP A 325 -11.97 -11.01 0.85
C ASP A 325 -12.45 -12.03 1.91
N LYS A 326 -13.04 -11.51 2.98
CA LYS A 326 -13.56 -12.34 4.08
C LYS A 326 -14.78 -13.18 3.70
N LYS A 327 -15.44 -12.88 2.58
CA LYS A 327 -16.58 -13.64 2.03
C LYS A 327 -16.14 -14.71 1.03
N ASN A 328 -14.82 -14.92 0.87
CA ASN A 328 -14.23 -15.83 -0.10
C ASN A 328 -14.56 -15.44 -1.56
N ARG A 329 -14.58 -14.13 -1.86
CA ARG A 329 -14.62 -13.62 -3.21
C ARG A 329 -13.21 -13.30 -3.66
N LEU A 330 -12.83 -13.77 -4.84
CA LEU A 330 -11.56 -13.43 -5.48
C LEU A 330 -11.73 -12.14 -6.29
N TYR A 331 -10.76 -11.26 -6.19
CA TYR A 331 -10.62 -10.09 -7.05
C TYR A 331 -9.39 -10.28 -7.92
N LEU A 332 -9.55 -10.11 -9.23
CA LEU A 332 -8.53 -10.39 -10.23
C LEU A 332 -8.31 -9.16 -11.10
N SER A 333 -7.07 -8.71 -11.25
CA SER A 333 -6.73 -7.71 -12.25
C SER A 333 -6.46 -8.38 -13.58
N ASP A 334 -7.29 -8.04 -14.56
CA ASP A 334 -7.09 -8.40 -15.95
C ASP A 334 -6.34 -7.27 -16.65
N TYR A 335 -5.04 -7.48 -16.81
CA TYR A 335 -4.10 -6.51 -17.36
C TYR A 335 -4.46 -6.09 -18.80
N GLU A 336 -4.80 -7.04 -19.67
CA GLU A 336 -5.09 -6.78 -21.08
C GLU A 336 -6.46 -6.13 -21.26
N LYS A 337 -7.46 -6.55 -20.50
CA LYS A 337 -8.82 -5.99 -20.58
C LYS A 337 -9.01 -4.75 -19.72
N ARG A 338 -8.00 -4.36 -18.94
CA ARG A 338 -8.03 -3.15 -18.11
C ARG A 338 -9.22 -3.10 -17.17
N GLN A 339 -9.48 -4.24 -16.52
CA GLN A 339 -10.64 -4.41 -15.64
C GLN A 339 -10.28 -5.19 -14.39
N ILE A 340 -11.16 -5.09 -13.39
CA ILE A 340 -11.12 -5.91 -12.20
C ILE A 340 -12.35 -6.79 -12.19
N LEU A 341 -12.13 -8.09 -12.08
CA LEU A 341 -13.15 -9.10 -11.94
C LEU A 341 -13.32 -9.45 -10.45
N GLU A 342 -14.56 -9.56 -9.99
CA GLU A 342 -14.94 -10.26 -8.77
C GLU A 342 -15.44 -11.65 -9.16
N PHE A 343 -14.92 -12.69 -8.52
CA PHE A 343 -15.35 -14.07 -8.68
C PHE A 343 -15.75 -14.66 -7.34
N ASP A 344 -16.99 -15.07 -7.22
CA ASP A 344 -17.53 -15.72 -6.02
C ASP A 344 -17.22 -17.22 -6.06
N LEU A 345 -16.38 -17.69 -5.12
CA LEU A 345 -15.94 -19.09 -5.08
C LEU A 345 -17.09 -20.06 -4.79
N LYS A 346 -18.18 -19.61 -4.15
CA LYS A 346 -19.32 -20.45 -3.78
C LYS A 346 -20.31 -20.61 -4.93
N SER A 347 -20.75 -19.49 -5.51
CA SER A 347 -21.73 -19.47 -6.60
C SER A 347 -21.12 -19.72 -7.98
N LYS A 348 -19.78 -19.62 -8.09
CA LYS A 348 -19.02 -19.67 -9.35
C LYS A 348 -19.41 -18.59 -10.34
N SER A 349 -20.00 -17.50 -9.86
CA SER A 349 -20.36 -16.34 -10.67
C SER A 349 -19.27 -15.29 -10.65
N PHE A 350 -19.18 -14.52 -11.73
CA PHE A 350 -18.25 -13.39 -11.84
C PHE A 350 -18.97 -12.13 -12.29
N LYS A 351 -18.38 -10.99 -11.98
CA LYS A 351 -18.79 -9.67 -12.49
C LYS A 351 -17.60 -8.74 -12.61
N ILE A 352 -17.68 -7.75 -13.51
CA ILE A 352 -16.73 -6.65 -13.56
C ILE A 352 -17.11 -5.66 -12.46
N VAL A 353 -16.17 -5.32 -11.57
CA VAL A 353 -16.39 -4.39 -10.45
C VAL A 353 -15.69 -3.06 -10.64
N ALA A 354 -14.70 -2.99 -11.55
CA ALA A 354 -13.99 -1.75 -11.86
C ALA A 354 -13.35 -1.82 -13.25
N GLY A 355 -13.22 -0.68 -13.91
CA GLY A 355 -12.65 -0.59 -15.26
C GLY A 355 -13.55 -1.22 -16.32
N GLY A 356 -12.93 -1.90 -17.30
CA GLY A 356 -13.64 -2.50 -18.44
C GLY A 356 -14.02 -1.49 -19.53
N ASN A 357 -13.55 -0.25 -19.39
CA ASN A 357 -13.64 0.79 -20.40
C ASN A 357 -12.37 0.80 -21.27
N GLU A 358 -12.34 1.63 -22.28
CA GLU A 358 -11.15 1.81 -23.10
C GLU A 358 -9.94 2.24 -22.26
N ASP A 359 -8.72 2.02 -22.79
CA ASP A 359 -7.46 2.49 -22.19
C ASP A 359 -7.49 4.00 -21.99
N GLY A 360 -7.18 4.47 -20.79
CA GLY A 360 -7.23 5.90 -20.51
C GLY A 360 -6.91 6.29 -19.08
N ILE A 361 -6.88 7.60 -18.86
CA ILE A 361 -6.52 8.22 -17.58
C ILE A 361 -7.71 8.68 -16.76
N SER A 362 -8.93 8.59 -17.29
CA SER A 362 -10.14 8.97 -16.54
C SER A 362 -10.29 8.12 -15.27
N LEU A 363 -11.04 8.62 -14.30
CA LEU A 363 -11.18 7.91 -13.02
C LEU A 363 -11.78 6.52 -13.17
N ASN A 364 -12.69 6.31 -14.14
CA ASN A 364 -13.33 5.03 -14.41
C ASN A 364 -12.58 4.17 -15.43
N GLN A 365 -11.33 4.49 -15.76
CA GLN A 365 -10.48 3.77 -16.69
C GLN A 365 -9.21 3.28 -15.98
N PHE A 366 -8.65 2.19 -16.49
CA PHE A 366 -7.31 1.71 -16.12
C PHE A 366 -6.40 1.69 -17.35
N SER A 367 -5.10 1.73 -17.06
CA SER A 367 -4.07 1.35 -18.00
C SER A 367 -3.10 0.40 -17.32
N HIS A 368 -3.19 -0.89 -17.66
CA HIS A 368 -2.40 -1.97 -17.08
C HIS A 368 -2.57 -2.08 -15.53
N PRO A 369 -3.75 -2.49 -15.03
CA PRO A 369 -3.92 -2.75 -13.60
C PRO A 369 -3.10 -3.97 -13.16
N PHE A 370 -2.36 -3.82 -12.07
CA PHE A 370 -1.50 -4.87 -11.51
C PHE A 370 -2.08 -5.45 -10.21
N GLN A 371 -1.55 -5.06 -9.06
CA GLN A 371 -2.03 -5.62 -7.80
C GLN A 371 -3.34 -5.00 -7.36
N ILE A 372 -4.14 -5.84 -6.68
CA ILE A 372 -5.36 -5.47 -5.99
C ILE A 372 -5.21 -5.81 -4.52
N VAL A 373 -5.80 -4.98 -3.67
CA VAL A 373 -6.04 -5.30 -2.27
C VAL A 373 -7.52 -5.09 -1.98
N SER A 374 -8.19 -6.17 -1.55
CA SER A 374 -9.54 -6.12 -0.97
C SER A 374 -9.41 -6.33 0.53
N LYS A 375 -9.58 -5.29 1.33
CA LYS A 375 -9.44 -5.37 2.79
C LYS A 375 -10.77 -5.36 3.51
N THR A 376 -11.75 -4.71 2.92
CA THR A 376 -13.12 -4.62 3.39
C THR A 376 -14.07 -5.02 2.27
N ASP A 377 -15.33 -5.30 2.63
CA ASP A 377 -16.37 -5.60 1.63
C ASP A 377 -16.80 -4.37 0.82
N ASP A 378 -16.29 -3.16 1.17
CA ASP A 378 -16.79 -1.89 0.66
C ASP A 378 -15.94 -1.31 -0.47
N PHE A 379 -14.66 -1.70 -0.54
CA PHE A 379 -13.75 -1.14 -1.55
C PHE A 379 -12.58 -2.05 -1.88
N ILE A 380 -12.02 -1.81 -3.05
CA ILE A 380 -10.73 -2.35 -3.49
C ILE A 380 -9.74 -1.21 -3.77
N LEU A 381 -8.45 -1.50 -3.56
CA LEU A 381 -7.35 -0.67 -4.02
C LEU A 381 -6.70 -1.34 -5.23
N VAL A 382 -6.39 -0.55 -6.26
CA VAL A 382 -5.81 -1.04 -7.51
C VAL A 382 -4.58 -0.22 -7.87
N ALA A 383 -3.48 -0.90 -8.15
CA ALA A 383 -2.31 -0.30 -8.78
C ALA A 383 -2.57 -0.15 -10.29
N ASP A 384 -2.84 1.07 -10.72
CA ASP A 384 -3.07 1.45 -12.12
C ASP A 384 -1.73 1.89 -12.72
N ALA A 385 -0.90 0.87 -13.07
CA ALA A 385 0.53 1.01 -13.22
C ALA A 385 0.96 2.01 -14.29
N LYS A 386 0.44 1.92 -15.50
CA LYS A 386 0.83 2.82 -16.59
C LYS A 386 0.31 4.24 -16.40
N ASN A 387 -0.77 4.41 -15.62
CA ASN A 387 -1.29 5.72 -15.21
C ASN A 387 -0.56 6.29 -13.97
N ASN A 388 0.42 5.56 -13.42
CA ASN A 388 1.26 6.01 -12.31
C ASN A 388 0.45 6.47 -11.10
N ARG A 389 -0.57 5.68 -10.73
CA ARG A 389 -1.49 6.00 -9.62
C ARG A 389 -2.00 4.76 -8.89
N ILE A 390 -2.48 4.98 -7.68
CA ILE A 390 -3.28 4.00 -6.94
C ILE A 390 -4.70 4.54 -6.84
N GLN A 391 -5.65 3.72 -7.24
CA GLN A 391 -7.07 4.04 -7.18
C GLN A 391 -7.78 3.25 -6.09
N LYS A 392 -8.76 3.91 -5.44
CA LYS A 392 -9.72 3.30 -4.54
C LYS A 392 -11.07 3.25 -5.24
N TRP A 393 -11.67 2.06 -5.32
CA TRP A 393 -12.96 1.80 -5.94
C TRP A 393 -13.93 1.27 -4.91
N LYS A 394 -15.12 1.86 -4.83
CA LYS A 394 -16.21 1.36 -4.01
C LYS A 394 -16.87 0.16 -4.70
N LEU A 395 -17.17 -0.92 -3.92
CA LEU A 395 -17.81 -2.15 -4.38
C LEU A 395 -19.34 -2.10 -4.27
#